data_98537cd623c614fa5e09ff1953bedbef
#
_entry.id   98537cd623c614fa5e09ff1953bedbef
#
_cell.length_a   1.000
_cell.length_b   1.000
_cell.length_c   1.000
_cell.angle_alpha   90.00
_cell.angle_beta   90.00
_cell.angle_gamma   90.00
#
_symmetry.space_group_name_H-M   'P 1'
#
loop_
_entity.id
_entity.type
_entity.pdbx_description
1 polymer ?
#
loop_
_entity_poly.entity_id
_entity_poly.type
_entity_poly.pdbx_seq_one_letter_code
_entity_poly.pdbx_strand_id
1 'polypeptide(L)'
;VTLASTYPDGANAYIERRLHEDAGFASVRRSPAGARWWHDVPDHERRLSPGWRDTLEPLGVRDGVAQCLFAADGRYVGMLNASATRGGRGDHGAARAAVALLGDCLAAAVDPLRPGTPGDAGPGAGERAAGAPGTVLVPDDPDTAPVPLDGERPVGFASADSPLAGAVRRAARRRPGPARLLVPYGGRLYELRLARRPSATAVVCRTVARPSALTARELEVLAELAEGRTNPEIAERLCVARRTVATHVEHILVKLGVPNRVAAAARAVAWGLEPAP
;
A
#
# COMPACT_ATOMS: atom_id res chain seq x y z
N VAL A 1 -9.14 -9.01 -21.55
CA VAL A 1 -9.59 -9.95 -20.50
C VAL A 1 -9.88 -9.14 -19.25
N THR A 2 -11.09 -9.27 -18.72
CA THR A 2 -11.49 -8.65 -17.44
C THR A 2 -10.96 -9.52 -16.29
N LEU A 3 -10.10 -8.95 -15.43
CA LEU A 3 -9.54 -9.67 -14.29
C LEU A 3 -10.52 -9.68 -13.10
N ALA A 4 -11.21 -8.56 -12.85
CA ALA A 4 -12.25 -8.45 -11.84
C ALA A 4 -13.23 -7.34 -12.25
N SER A 5 -14.53 -7.54 -12.05
CA SER A 5 -15.55 -6.55 -12.36
C SER A 5 -16.82 -6.76 -11.54
N THR A 6 -17.46 -5.65 -11.22
CA THR A 6 -18.81 -5.59 -10.64
C THR A 6 -19.83 -5.06 -11.65
N TYR A 7 -19.43 -4.78 -12.89
CA TYR A 7 -20.33 -4.37 -13.96
C TYR A 7 -21.14 -5.56 -14.49
N PRO A 8 -22.35 -5.32 -15.01
CA PRO A 8 -23.13 -6.34 -15.71
C PRO A 8 -22.37 -6.87 -16.95
N ASP A 9 -22.69 -8.09 -17.38
CA ASP A 9 -22.03 -8.79 -18.51
C ASP A 9 -22.00 -7.97 -19.79
N GLY A 10 -23.07 -7.24 -20.09
CA GLY A 10 -23.13 -6.38 -21.27
C GLY A 10 -22.10 -5.24 -21.25
N ALA A 11 -21.87 -4.64 -20.09
CA ALA A 11 -20.85 -3.60 -19.91
C ALA A 11 -19.43 -4.19 -19.99
N ASN A 12 -19.21 -5.37 -19.39
CA ASN A 12 -17.95 -6.09 -19.50
C ASN A 12 -17.63 -6.45 -20.96
N ALA A 13 -18.61 -6.95 -21.71
CA ALA A 13 -18.45 -7.27 -23.11
C ALA A 13 -18.09 -6.04 -23.97
N TYR A 14 -18.68 -4.87 -23.67
CA TYR A 14 -18.29 -3.62 -24.32
C TYR A 14 -16.83 -3.25 -23.99
N ILE A 15 -16.47 -3.28 -22.72
CA ILE A 15 -15.12 -2.95 -22.25
C ILE A 15 -14.06 -3.84 -22.92
N GLU A 16 -14.34 -5.13 -23.04
CA GLU A 16 -13.39 -6.09 -23.61
C GLU A 16 -13.25 -5.99 -25.14
N ARG A 17 -14.35 -5.71 -25.85
CA ARG A 17 -14.40 -5.86 -27.30
C ARG A 17 -14.34 -4.54 -28.06
N ARG A 18 -14.87 -3.46 -27.48
CA ARG A 18 -15.11 -2.20 -28.25
C ARG A 18 -14.49 -0.96 -27.61
N LEU A 19 -14.07 -1.02 -26.35
CA LEU A 19 -13.54 0.14 -25.67
C LEU A 19 -12.33 0.77 -26.39
N HIS A 20 -11.50 -0.05 -27.02
CA HIS A 20 -10.33 0.43 -27.78
C HIS A 20 -10.69 1.30 -29.00
N GLU A 21 -11.91 1.20 -29.52
CA GLU A 21 -12.46 2.00 -30.61
C GLU A 21 -13.10 3.30 -30.11
N ASP A 22 -13.32 3.44 -28.80
CA ASP A 22 -14.01 4.58 -28.24
C ASP A 22 -13.09 5.82 -28.16
N ALA A 23 -13.58 6.94 -28.72
CA ALA A 23 -12.85 8.21 -28.67
C ALA A 23 -12.56 8.70 -27.25
N GLY A 24 -13.45 8.40 -26.28
CA GLY A 24 -13.25 8.66 -24.87
C GLY A 24 -12.04 7.91 -24.32
N PHE A 25 -11.87 6.63 -24.71
CA PHE A 25 -10.72 5.83 -24.32
C PHE A 25 -9.40 6.37 -24.91
N ALA A 26 -9.40 6.77 -26.16
CA ALA A 26 -8.23 7.39 -26.79
C ALA A 26 -7.80 8.68 -26.04
N SER A 27 -8.76 9.41 -25.49
CA SER A 27 -8.52 10.58 -24.65
C SER A 27 -7.88 10.21 -23.31
N VAL A 28 -8.35 9.15 -22.64
CA VAL A 28 -7.76 8.65 -21.37
C VAL A 28 -6.30 8.25 -21.57
N ARG A 29 -6.00 7.51 -22.64
CA ARG A 29 -4.62 7.09 -22.96
C ARG A 29 -3.65 8.25 -23.19
N ARG A 30 -4.15 9.37 -23.66
CA ARG A 30 -3.35 10.59 -23.92
C ARG A 30 -3.29 11.54 -22.74
N SER A 31 -4.03 11.27 -21.67
CA SER A 31 -3.99 12.08 -20.46
C SER A 31 -2.62 11.97 -19.77
N PRO A 32 -1.95 13.07 -19.46
CA PRO A 32 -0.67 13.05 -18.73
C PRO A 32 -0.77 12.35 -17.36
N ALA A 33 -1.94 12.41 -16.73
CA ALA A 33 -2.21 11.75 -15.45
C ALA A 33 -2.61 10.28 -15.60
N GLY A 34 -2.77 9.77 -16.84
CA GLY A 34 -3.26 8.42 -17.11
C GLY A 34 -4.69 8.16 -16.61
N ALA A 35 -5.37 9.16 -16.06
CA ALA A 35 -6.71 9.06 -15.52
C ALA A 35 -7.61 10.18 -16.08
N ARG A 36 -8.89 9.88 -16.27
CA ARG A 36 -9.91 10.85 -16.66
C ARG A 36 -11.16 10.64 -15.81
N TRP A 37 -11.62 11.70 -15.22
CA TRP A 37 -12.83 11.71 -14.40
C TRP A 37 -14.02 12.19 -15.24
N TRP A 38 -15.18 11.54 -15.06
CA TRP A 38 -16.36 11.90 -15.84
C TRP A 38 -16.87 13.31 -15.54
N HIS A 39 -16.72 13.80 -14.32
CA HIS A 39 -17.10 15.19 -13.99
C HIS A 39 -16.19 16.25 -14.63
N ASP A 40 -14.97 15.89 -15.07
CA ASP A 40 -14.07 16.81 -15.81
C ASP A 40 -14.39 16.82 -17.32
N VAL A 41 -15.23 15.89 -17.78
CA VAL A 41 -15.60 15.77 -19.20
C VAL A 41 -16.88 16.54 -19.44
N PRO A 42 -16.90 17.54 -20.33
CA PRO A 42 -18.12 18.25 -20.71
C PRO A 42 -19.22 17.30 -21.21
N ASP A 43 -20.49 17.60 -20.90
CA ASP A 43 -21.63 16.75 -21.27
C ASP A 43 -21.71 16.42 -22.74
N HIS A 44 -21.39 17.40 -23.61
CA HIS A 44 -21.42 17.19 -25.07
C HIS A 44 -20.33 16.19 -25.51
N GLU A 45 -19.15 16.19 -24.88
CA GLU A 45 -18.11 15.22 -25.18
C GLU A 45 -18.46 13.82 -24.66
N ARG A 46 -19.05 13.73 -23.44
CA ARG A 46 -19.50 12.44 -22.89
C ARG A 46 -20.47 11.73 -23.81
N ARG A 47 -21.41 12.46 -24.37
CA ARG A 47 -22.43 11.92 -25.31
C ARG A 47 -21.85 11.46 -26.65
N LEU A 48 -20.65 11.89 -27.01
CA LEU A 48 -19.94 11.38 -28.20
C LEU A 48 -19.30 9.99 -27.94
N SER A 49 -19.11 9.59 -26.67
CA SER A 49 -18.62 8.25 -26.35
C SER A 49 -19.74 7.22 -26.39
N PRO A 50 -19.69 6.22 -27.28
CA PRO A 50 -20.65 5.12 -27.28
C PRO A 50 -20.64 4.37 -25.94
N GLY A 51 -19.48 4.24 -25.29
CA GLY A 51 -19.35 3.61 -23.96
C GLY A 51 -20.13 4.34 -22.90
N TRP A 52 -20.13 5.66 -22.90
CA TRP A 52 -20.96 6.43 -22.01
C TRP A 52 -22.45 6.26 -22.31
N ARG A 53 -22.84 6.62 -23.53
CA ARG A 53 -24.24 6.70 -23.94
C ARG A 53 -24.96 5.35 -23.91
N ASP A 54 -24.31 4.31 -24.44
CA ASP A 54 -24.94 3.03 -24.68
C ASP A 54 -24.70 2.02 -23.55
N THR A 55 -23.79 2.29 -22.64
CA THR A 55 -23.38 1.36 -21.56
C THR A 55 -23.50 1.99 -20.18
N LEU A 56 -22.85 3.10 -19.88
CA LEU A 56 -22.76 3.65 -18.54
C LEU A 56 -24.00 4.47 -18.12
N GLU A 57 -24.51 5.30 -19.02
CA GLU A 57 -25.69 6.13 -18.76
C GLU A 57 -26.95 5.29 -18.47
N PRO A 58 -27.25 4.20 -19.22
CA PRO A 58 -28.36 3.30 -18.91
C PRO A 58 -28.23 2.58 -17.56
N LEU A 59 -27.01 2.38 -17.04
CA LEU A 59 -26.76 1.82 -15.72
C LEU A 59 -26.92 2.85 -14.60
N GLY A 60 -27.32 4.07 -14.94
CA GLY A 60 -27.50 5.15 -13.96
C GLY A 60 -26.19 5.75 -13.45
N VAL A 61 -25.08 5.54 -14.14
CA VAL A 61 -23.80 6.13 -13.79
C VAL A 61 -23.88 7.66 -13.90
N ARG A 62 -23.47 8.36 -12.84
CA ARG A 62 -23.45 9.82 -12.75
C ARG A 62 -22.06 10.40 -12.72
N ASP A 63 -21.12 9.65 -12.16
CA ASP A 63 -19.71 10.02 -12.05
C ASP A 63 -18.82 8.78 -12.11
N GLY A 64 -17.51 8.99 -12.21
CA GLY A 64 -16.55 7.92 -12.22
C GLY A 64 -15.21 8.32 -12.80
N VAL A 65 -14.32 7.35 -12.88
CA VAL A 65 -12.97 7.51 -13.40
C VAL A 65 -12.60 6.33 -14.29
N ALA A 66 -11.89 6.63 -15.37
CA ALA A 66 -11.14 5.66 -16.16
C ALA A 66 -9.65 5.99 -16.05
N GLN A 67 -8.83 5.02 -15.70
CA GLN A 67 -7.39 5.18 -15.58
C GLN A 67 -6.66 4.08 -16.35
N CYS A 68 -5.77 4.49 -17.26
CA CYS A 68 -4.84 3.58 -17.90
C CYS A 68 -3.72 3.18 -16.92
N LEU A 69 -3.38 1.90 -16.94
CA LEU A 69 -2.33 1.32 -16.14
C LEU A 69 -1.09 1.13 -17.02
N PHE A 70 0.04 1.68 -16.59
CA PHE A 70 1.31 1.56 -17.29
C PHE A 70 2.36 0.92 -16.39
N ALA A 71 3.10 -0.05 -16.92
CA ALA A 71 4.27 -0.60 -16.25
C ALA A 71 5.36 0.47 -16.09
N ALA A 72 6.37 0.21 -15.27
CA ALA A 72 7.46 1.15 -15.01
C ALA A 72 8.28 1.53 -16.26
N ASP A 73 8.26 0.68 -17.28
CA ASP A 73 8.88 0.90 -18.59
C ASP A 73 7.99 1.63 -19.59
N GLY A 74 6.81 2.11 -19.17
CA GLY A 74 5.85 2.84 -19.97
C GLY A 74 4.91 1.97 -20.82
N ARG A 75 4.99 0.65 -20.74
CA ARG A 75 4.03 -0.24 -21.43
C ARG A 75 2.63 -0.13 -20.83
N TYR A 76 1.62 -0.06 -21.68
CA TYR A 76 0.23 -0.20 -21.26
C TYR A 76 -0.05 -1.65 -20.84
N VAL A 77 -0.48 -1.85 -19.60
CA VAL A 77 -0.76 -3.18 -19.03
C VAL A 77 -2.23 -3.40 -18.67
N GLY A 78 -3.05 -2.35 -18.71
CA GLY A 78 -4.46 -2.49 -18.43
C GLY A 78 -5.18 -1.18 -18.15
N MET A 79 -6.42 -1.28 -17.67
CA MET A 79 -7.24 -0.13 -17.30
C MET A 79 -8.05 -0.44 -16.04
N LEU A 80 -8.15 0.56 -15.17
CA LEU A 80 -9.08 0.61 -14.05
C LEU A 80 -10.26 1.52 -14.41
N ASN A 81 -11.49 1.01 -14.23
CA ASN A 81 -12.71 1.79 -14.29
C ASN A 81 -13.43 1.72 -12.94
N ALA A 82 -13.83 2.87 -12.43
CA ALA A 82 -14.74 2.94 -11.30
C ALA A 82 -15.88 3.91 -11.63
N SER A 83 -17.11 3.51 -11.30
CA SER A 83 -18.32 4.29 -11.59
C SER A 83 -19.16 4.44 -10.33
N ALA A 84 -19.81 5.60 -10.21
CA ALA A 84 -20.76 5.91 -9.15
C ALA A 84 -22.12 6.28 -9.73
N THR A 85 -23.17 5.73 -9.14
CA THR A 85 -24.57 6.07 -9.50
C THR A 85 -25.08 7.33 -8.78
N ARG A 86 -24.32 7.83 -7.80
CA ARG A 86 -24.58 9.09 -7.12
C ARG A 86 -23.50 10.09 -7.50
N GLY A 87 -23.88 11.23 -8.05
CA GLY A 87 -22.96 12.34 -8.28
C GLY A 87 -22.59 12.98 -6.95
N GLY A 88 -21.30 13.02 -6.62
CA GLY A 88 -20.79 13.71 -5.45
C GLY A 88 -20.53 15.18 -5.75
N ARG A 89 -21.08 16.11 -4.96
CA ARG A 89 -20.68 17.53 -4.93
C ARG A 89 -19.58 17.75 -3.87
N GLY A 90 -18.58 16.88 -3.80
CA GLY A 90 -17.55 16.93 -2.77
C GLY A 90 -16.15 17.22 -3.32
N ASP A 91 -15.22 17.48 -2.42
CA ASP A 91 -13.80 17.53 -2.77
C ASP A 91 -13.34 16.13 -3.24
N HIS A 92 -13.08 16.03 -4.53
CA HIS A 92 -12.58 14.79 -5.16
C HIS A 92 -11.08 14.58 -4.97
N GLY A 93 -10.38 15.46 -4.24
CA GLY A 93 -8.92 15.41 -4.08
C GLY A 93 -8.45 14.10 -3.48
N ALA A 94 -9.09 13.63 -2.42
CA ALA A 94 -8.76 12.33 -1.81
C ALA A 94 -9.02 11.14 -2.74
N ALA A 95 -10.14 11.16 -3.47
CA ALA A 95 -10.47 10.13 -4.45
C ALA A 95 -9.48 10.13 -5.63
N ARG A 96 -9.09 11.31 -6.12
CA ARG A 96 -8.07 11.45 -7.18
C ARG A 96 -6.72 10.90 -6.74
N ALA A 97 -6.29 11.24 -5.52
CA ALA A 97 -5.06 10.69 -4.94
C ALA A 97 -5.13 9.17 -4.80
N ALA A 98 -6.23 8.63 -4.31
CA ALA A 98 -6.44 7.18 -4.16
C ALA A 98 -6.38 6.46 -5.52
N VAL A 99 -7.05 6.97 -6.55
CA VAL A 99 -7.06 6.36 -7.89
C VAL A 99 -5.67 6.41 -8.53
N ALA A 100 -4.96 7.52 -8.43
CA ALA A 100 -3.59 7.63 -8.94
C ALA A 100 -2.66 6.62 -8.27
N LEU A 101 -2.85 6.37 -6.97
CA LEU A 101 -2.08 5.39 -6.20
C LEU A 101 -2.40 3.94 -6.58
N LEU A 102 -3.69 3.63 -6.71
CA LEU A 102 -4.15 2.31 -7.14
C LEU A 102 -3.62 1.96 -8.52
N GLY A 103 -3.56 2.95 -9.43
CA GLY A 103 -3.10 2.75 -10.79
C GLY A 103 -1.74 2.07 -10.87
N ASP A 104 -0.75 2.57 -10.16
CA ASP A 104 0.59 2.00 -10.21
C ASP A 104 0.73 0.66 -9.46
N CYS A 105 0.01 0.51 -8.34
CA CYS A 105 -0.02 -0.76 -7.61
C CYS A 105 -0.66 -1.86 -8.47
N LEU A 106 -1.77 -1.55 -9.15
CA LEU A 106 -2.45 -2.46 -10.06
C LEU A 106 -1.60 -2.73 -11.29
N ALA A 107 -0.99 -1.70 -11.89
CA ALA A 107 -0.08 -1.87 -13.02
C ALA A 107 1.05 -2.85 -12.69
N ALA A 108 1.66 -2.71 -11.51
CA ALA A 108 2.69 -3.65 -11.06
C ALA A 108 2.15 -5.06 -10.77
N ALA A 109 0.90 -5.18 -10.32
CA ALA A 109 0.28 -6.48 -10.01
C ALA A 109 -0.16 -7.25 -11.26
N VAL A 110 -0.59 -6.54 -12.31
CA VAL A 110 -1.12 -7.15 -13.55
C VAL A 110 -0.09 -7.23 -14.67
N ASP A 111 1.12 -6.71 -14.49
CA ASP A 111 2.17 -6.76 -15.51
C ASP A 111 2.68 -8.21 -15.70
N PRO A 112 2.38 -8.88 -16.83
CA PRO A 112 2.78 -10.25 -17.07
C PRO A 112 4.29 -10.41 -17.32
N LEU A 113 4.98 -9.30 -17.59
CA LEU A 113 6.43 -9.28 -17.84
C LEU A 113 7.22 -8.75 -16.65
N ARG A 114 6.56 -8.54 -15.51
CA ARG A 114 7.25 -8.15 -14.29
C ARG A 114 8.28 -9.23 -13.94
N PRO A 115 9.60 -8.92 -13.89
CA PRO A 115 10.58 -9.85 -13.36
C PRO A 115 10.13 -10.22 -11.95
N GLY A 116 10.03 -11.52 -11.67
CA GLY A 116 9.77 -11.99 -10.32
C GLY A 116 10.82 -11.33 -9.41
N THR A 117 10.39 -10.52 -8.46
CA THR A 117 11.30 -9.89 -7.51
C THR A 117 12.06 -11.03 -6.82
N PRO A 118 13.40 -11.04 -6.76
CA PRO A 118 14.14 -12.00 -5.96
C PRO A 118 13.68 -11.84 -4.51
N GLY A 119 12.72 -12.64 -4.07
CA GLY A 119 12.03 -12.50 -2.79
C GLY A 119 10.56 -12.96 -2.83
N ASP A 120 9.96 -13.14 -3.99
CA ASP A 120 8.63 -13.79 -4.13
C ASP A 120 8.71 -15.33 -3.94
N ALA A 121 9.90 -15.90 -3.95
CA ALA A 121 10.17 -17.23 -3.41
C ALA A 121 10.34 -17.10 -1.89
N GLY A 122 9.24 -16.89 -1.17
CA GLY A 122 9.22 -17.00 0.28
C GLY A 122 9.60 -18.42 0.70
N PRO A 123 10.33 -18.61 1.81
CA PRO A 123 10.58 -19.92 2.35
C PRO A 123 9.25 -20.55 2.77
N GLY A 124 8.89 -21.66 2.15
CA GLY A 124 7.85 -22.58 2.60
C GLY A 124 6.42 -22.11 2.38
N ALA A 125 5.80 -22.62 1.32
CA ALA A 125 4.36 -22.77 1.24
C ALA A 125 3.87 -23.68 2.38
N GLY A 126 3.66 -23.15 3.59
CA GLY A 126 3.34 -23.99 4.74
C GLY A 126 2.62 -23.31 5.90
N GLU A 127 2.61 -21.98 6.00
CA GLU A 127 1.88 -21.33 7.09
C GLU A 127 0.95 -20.26 6.53
N ARG A 128 -0.35 -20.54 6.64
CA ARG A 128 -1.42 -19.57 6.35
C ARG A 128 -1.22 -18.35 7.25
N ALA A 129 -0.80 -17.24 6.68
CA ALA A 129 -0.73 -15.96 7.37
C ALA A 129 -2.12 -15.62 7.93
N ALA A 130 -2.21 -15.42 9.23
CA ALA A 130 -3.43 -15.00 9.90
C ALA A 130 -3.75 -13.56 9.51
N GLY A 131 -4.76 -13.37 8.67
CA GLY A 131 -5.32 -12.09 8.24
C GLY A 131 -5.13 -11.80 6.75
N ALA A 132 -6.22 -11.47 6.07
CA ALA A 132 -6.14 -10.97 4.70
C ALA A 132 -5.28 -9.70 4.66
N PRO A 133 -4.45 -9.49 3.62
CA PRO A 133 -3.71 -8.26 3.48
C PRO A 133 -4.68 -7.08 3.31
N GLY A 134 -4.45 -6.00 4.03
CA GLY A 134 -5.19 -4.75 3.85
C GLY A 134 -4.33 -3.72 3.15
N THR A 135 -4.94 -2.92 2.29
CA THR A 135 -4.26 -1.80 1.63
C THR A 135 -4.71 -0.47 2.24
N VAL A 136 -3.76 0.36 2.63
CA VAL A 136 -4.00 1.65 3.28
C VAL A 136 -3.22 2.74 2.57
N LEU A 137 -3.86 3.87 2.35
CA LEU A 137 -3.20 5.09 1.92
C LEU A 137 -2.84 5.92 3.16
N VAL A 138 -1.57 6.23 3.31
CA VAL A 138 -1.05 7.07 4.39
C VAL A 138 -0.65 8.42 3.81
N PRO A 139 -1.42 9.50 4.05
CA PRO A 139 -1.08 10.83 3.63
C PRO A 139 0.23 11.32 4.28
N ASP A 140 0.96 12.18 3.58
CA ASP A 140 2.20 12.80 4.09
C ASP A 140 1.93 13.81 5.20
N ASP A 141 0.77 14.47 5.10
CA ASP A 141 0.26 15.34 6.13
C ASP A 141 0.01 14.53 7.42
N PRO A 142 0.70 14.87 8.53
CA PRO A 142 0.58 14.14 9.78
C PRO A 142 -0.81 14.22 10.42
N ASP A 143 -1.57 15.28 10.12
CA ASP A 143 -2.89 15.53 10.70
C ASP A 143 -4.01 14.79 9.95
N THR A 144 -3.69 14.26 8.76
CA THR A 144 -4.66 13.51 7.96
C THR A 144 -4.62 12.02 8.28
N ALA A 145 -5.79 11.46 8.59
CA ALA A 145 -5.93 10.04 8.91
C ALA A 145 -5.66 9.14 7.70
N PRO A 146 -5.06 7.95 7.92
CA PRO A 146 -4.93 6.94 6.87
C PRO A 146 -6.29 6.47 6.33
N VAL A 147 -6.34 6.24 5.01
CA VAL A 147 -7.55 5.81 4.30
C VAL A 147 -7.41 4.34 3.90
N PRO A 148 -8.28 3.43 4.38
CA PRO A 148 -8.30 2.05 3.88
C PRO A 148 -8.80 2.04 2.44
N LEU A 149 -8.10 1.31 1.57
CA LEU A 149 -8.44 1.18 0.16
C LEU A 149 -9.16 -0.13 -0.14
N ASP A 150 -8.89 -1.17 0.64
CA ASP A 150 -9.58 -2.47 0.57
C ASP A 150 -9.65 -3.11 1.96
N GLY A 151 -10.63 -4.00 2.15
CA GLY A 151 -10.78 -4.79 3.36
C GLY A 151 -11.03 -4.00 4.64
N GLU A 152 -10.83 -4.65 5.77
CA GLU A 152 -10.90 -4.00 7.07
C GLU A 152 -9.67 -3.13 7.30
N ARG A 153 -9.86 -1.99 7.96
CA ARG A 153 -8.74 -1.12 8.36
C ARG A 153 -7.79 -1.89 9.27
N PRO A 154 -6.51 -2.09 8.88
CA PRO A 154 -5.57 -2.81 9.72
C PRO A 154 -5.38 -2.10 11.07
N VAL A 155 -5.29 -2.87 12.13
CA VAL A 155 -4.97 -2.35 13.46
C VAL A 155 -3.66 -1.57 13.40
N GLY A 156 -3.64 -0.36 13.94
CA GLY A 156 -2.46 0.53 13.89
C GLY A 156 -2.52 1.60 12.79
N PHE A 157 -3.63 1.67 11.99
CA PHE A 157 -3.90 2.75 11.04
C PHE A 157 -5.23 3.48 11.32
N ALA A 158 -5.71 3.44 12.56
CA ALA A 158 -7.05 3.94 12.92
C ALA A 158 -7.18 5.47 12.82
N SER A 159 -6.14 6.23 13.08
CA SER A 159 -6.12 7.70 13.15
C SER A 159 -4.85 8.28 12.53
N ALA A 160 -4.78 9.60 12.43
CA ALA A 160 -3.60 10.33 11.97
C ALA A 160 -2.34 9.99 12.80
N ASP A 161 -2.50 9.90 14.13
CA ASP A 161 -1.42 9.57 15.07
C ASP A 161 -1.13 8.08 15.21
N SER A 162 -1.70 7.25 14.35
CA SER A 162 -1.53 5.80 14.42
C SER A 162 -0.06 5.40 14.32
N PRO A 163 0.43 4.50 15.19
CA PRO A 163 1.83 4.09 15.23
C PRO A 163 2.37 3.57 13.91
N LEU A 164 1.61 2.74 13.19
CA LEU A 164 2.04 2.24 11.89
C LEU A 164 2.09 3.34 10.83
N ALA A 165 1.17 4.32 10.86
CA ALA A 165 1.20 5.48 9.98
C ALA A 165 2.45 6.33 10.24
N GLY A 166 2.81 6.55 11.50
CA GLY A 166 4.04 7.22 11.88
C GLY A 166 5.29 6.51 11.35
N ALA A 167 5.37 5.18 11.47
CA ALA A 167 6.47 4.39 10.93
C ALA A 167 6.57 4.53 9.40
N VAL A 168 5.44 4.47 8.69
CA VAL A 168 5.38 4.67 7.22
C VAL A 168 5.89 6.06 6.84
N ARG A 169 5.42 7.13 7.48
CA ARG A 169 5.85 8.50 7.19
C ARG A 169 7.36 8.69 7.41
N ARG A 170 7.91 8.13 8.50
CA ARG A 170 9.36 8.18 8.76
C ARG A 170 10.14 7.45 7.67
N ALA A 171 9.75 6.25 7.33
CA ALA A 171 10.41 5.45 6.30
C ALA A 171 10.32 6.12 4.92
N ALA A 172 9.18 6.68 4.56
CA ALA A 172 8.96 7.39 3.31
C ALA A 172 9.86 8.63 3.17
N ARG A 173 10.18 9.32 4.27
CA ARG A 173 11.13 10.45 4.29
C ARG A 173 12.59 10.00 4.13
N ARG A 174 12.94 8.84 4.68
CA ARG A 174 14.31 8.28 4.62
C ARG A 174 14.63 7.60 3.29
N ARG A 175 13.61 7.04 2.62
CA ARG A 175 13.76 6.20 1.42
C ARG A 175 12.75 6.64 0.37
N PRO A 176 13.18 7.33 -0.72
CA PRO A 176 12.25 7.87 -1.73
C PRO A 176 11.62 6.81 -2.65
N GLY A 177 12.10 5.57 -2.63
CA GLY A 177 11.64 4.47 -3.49
C GLY A 177 10.70 3.47 -2.78
N PRO A 178 10.29 2.41 -3.49
CA PRO A 178 9.57 1.29 -2.90
C PRO A 178 10.38 0.69 -1.75
N ALA A 179 9.71 0.41 -0.64
CA ALA A 179 10.37 -0.13 0.54
C ALA A 179 9.52 -1.23 1.19
N ARG A 180 10.20 -2.14 1.88
CA ARG A 180 9.60 -3.15 2.73
C ARG A 180 10.05 -2.90 4.17
N LEU A 181 9.10 -2.83 5.08
CA LEU A 181 9.36 -2.67 6.51
C LEU A 181 8.77 -3.82 7.28
N LEU A 182 9.39 -4.12 8.40
CA LEU A 182 8.81 -4.96 9.47
C LEU A 182 8.60 -4.08 10.70
N VAL A 183 7.39 -4.02 11.21
CA VAL A 183 7.04 -3.16 12.36
C VAL A 183 6.38 -4.02 13.45
N PRO A 184 7.02 -4.19 14.62
CA PRO A 184 6.40 -4.83 15.77
C PRO A 184 5.39 -3.88 16.40
N TYR A 185 4.12 -4.30 16.48
CA TYR A 185 3.07 -3.50 17.10
C TYR A 185 1.95 -4.38 17.68
N GLY A 186 1.50 -4.08 18.90
CA GLY A 186 0.39 -4.79 19.55
C GLY A 186 0.63 -6.31 19.68
N GLY A 187 1.86 -6.73 19.95
CA GLY A 187 2.25 -8.13 20.09
C GLY A 187 2.34 -8.90 18.75
N ARG A 188 2.16 -8.25 17.63
CA ARG A 188 2.25 -8.82 16.27
C ARG A 188 3.42 -8.20 15.51
N LEU A 189 3.85 -8.88 14.45
CA LEU A 189 4.80 -8.33 13.49
C LEU A 189 4.06 -8.05 12.18
N TYR A 190 4.11 -6.80 11.74
CA TYR A 190 3.51 -6.36 10.48
C TYR A 190 4.58 -6.22 9.42
N GLU A 191 4.35 -6.77 8.25
CA GLU A 191 5.06 -6.45 7.04
C GLU A 191 4.29 -5.36 6.29
N LEU A 192 4.96 -4.24 6.04
CA LEU A 192 4.45 -3.11 5.30
C LEU A 192 5.25 -2.98 3.99
N ARG A 193 4.58 -3.09 2.86
CA ARG A 193 5.18 -2.80 1.55
C ARG A 193 4.71 -1.42 1.12
N LEU A 194 5.66 -0.52 0.92
CA LEU A 194 5.44 0.90 0.66
C LEU A 194 5.66 1.24 -0.81
N ALA A 195 4.72 1.99 -1.38
CA ALA A 195 4.86 2.63 -2.68
C ALA A 195 4.64 4.14 -2.53
N ARG A 196 5.73 4.91 -2.66
CA ARG A 196 5.73 6.37 -2.47
C ARG A 196 5.01 7.08 -3.61
N ARG A 197 4.27 8.15 -3.29
CA ARG A 197 3.55 9.03 -4.20
C ARG A 197 3.78 10.51 -3.84
N PRO A 198 3.39 11.48 -4.67
CA PRO A 198 3.67 12.89 -4.43
C PRO A 198 3.18 13.43 -3.09
N SER A 199 2.04 12.97 -2.58
CA SER A 199 1.41 13.49 -1.35
C SER A 199 1.02 12.41 -0.34
N ALA A 200 1.36 11.14 -0.60
CA ALA A 200 0.99 10.03 0.24
C ALA A 200 1.87 8.80 0.00
N THR A 201 1.70 7.76 0.82
CA THR A 201 2.32 6.46 0.64
C THR A 201 1.24 5.37 0.64
N ALA A 202 1.14 4.60 -0.44
CA ALA A 202 0.33 3.39 -0.45
C ALA A 202 1.07 2.27 0.30
N VAL A 203 0.33 1.56 1.14
CA VAL A 203 0.88 0.53 2.02
C VAL A 203 0.05 -0.72 1.91
N VAL A 204 0.64 -1.82 1.49
CA VAL A 204 0.08 -3.16 1.69
C VAL A 204 0.56 -3.67 3.04
N CYS A 205 -0.37 -3.94 3.94
CA CYS A 205 -0.12 -4.36 5.31
C CYS A 205 -0.56 -5.81 5.51
N ARG A 206 0.30 -6.64 6.07
CA ARG A 206 -0.06 -8.01 6.50
C ARG A 206 0.66 -8.39 7.79
N THR A 207 0.09 -9.28 8.57
CA THR A 207 0.78 -9.90 9.70
C THR A 207 1.67 -11.04 9.21
N VAL A 208 2.86 -11.13 9.78
CA VAL A 208 3.84 -12.18 9.45
C VAL A 208 4.37 -12.87 10.70
N ALA A 209 4.91 -14.07 10.51
CA ALA A 209 5.57 -14.80 11.59
C ALA A 209 6.82 -14.07 12.08
N ARG A 210 7.12 -14.20 13.35
CA ARG A 210 8.32 -13.61 13.97
C ARG A 210 9.56 -14.42 13.60
N PRO A 211 10.63 -13.78 13.12
CA PRO A 211 11.86 -14.48 12.76
C PRO A 211 12.60 -14.99 14.00
N SER A 212 13.37 -16.07 13.84
CA SER A 212 14.35 -16.59 14.81
C SER A 212 13.77 -16.85 16.23
N ALA A 213 12.51 -17.24 16.35
CA ALA A 213 11.80 -17.46 17.61
C ALA A 213 11.86 -16.26 18.59
N LEU A 214 12.03 -15.04 18.07
CA LEU A 214 11.98 -13.82 18.86
C LEU A 214 10.58 -13.58 19.42
N THR A 215 10.49 -13.15 20.65
CA THR A 215 9.23 -12.71 21.27
C THR A 215 8.83 -11.33 20.72
N ALA A 216 7.58 -10.92 20.93
CA ALA A 216 7.14 -9.58 20.55
C ALA A 216 8.01 -8.49 21.21
N ARG A 217 8.30 -8.65 22.49
CA ARG A 217 9.12 -7.68 23.22
C ARG A 217 10.58 -7.63 22.78
N GLU A 218 11.16 -8.76 22.45
CA GLU A 218 12.50 -8.80 21.85
C GLU A 218 12.57 -8.13 20.50
N LEU A 219 11.51 -8.24 19.67
CA LEU A 219 11.41 -7.51 18.39
C LEU A 219 11.31 -5.99 18.60
N GLU A 220 10.54 -5.53 19.59
CA GLU A 220 10.46 -4.11 19.94
C GLU A 220 11.84 -3.59 20.37
N VAL A 221 12.54 -4.29 21.26
CA VAL A 221 13.90 -3.92 21.66
C VAL A 221 14.87 -3.97 20.47
N LEU A 222 14.80 -4.98 19.62
CA LEU A 222 15.65 -5.11 18.44
C LEU A 222 15.43 -3.98 17.44
N ALA A 223 14.18 -3.52 17.25
CA ALA A 223 13.87 -2.38 16.43
C ALA A 223 14.49 -1.07 16.95
N GLU A 224 14.49 -0.89 18.27
CA GLU A 224 15.14 0.25 18.91
C GLU A 224 16.67 0.19 18.80
N LEU A 225 17.25 -1.03 18.85
CA LEU A 225 18.69 -1.23 18.58
C LEU A 225 19.07 -0.85 17.15
N ALA A 226 18.19 -1.12 16.17
CA ALA A 226 18.41 -0.73 14.77
C ALA A 226 18.52 0.79 14.58
N GLU A 227 17.84 1.57 15.42
CA GLU A 227 17.94 3.03 15.47
C GLU A 227 19.19 3.52 16.26
N GLY A 228 20.02 2.62 16.75
CA GLY A 228 21.24 2.96 17.48
C GLY A 228 21.03 3.38 18.94
N ARG A 229 19.83 3.21 19.51
CA ARG A 229 19.51 3.68 20.85
C ARG A 229 20.24 2.89 21.94
N THR A 230 20.61 3.58 23.01
CA THR A 230 21.19 3.00 24.20
C THR A 230 20.14 2.30 25.08
N ASN A 231 20.57 1.42 25.99
CA ASN A 231 19.64 0.73 26.90
C ASN A 231 18.79 1.71 27.76
N PRO A 232 19.31 2.85 28.27
CA PRO A 232 18.49 3.85 28.95
C PRO A 232 17.38 4.43 28.07
N GLU A 233 17.71 4.81 26.82
CA GLU A 233 16.74 5.38 25.87
C GLU A 233 15.67 4.35 25.48
N ILE A 234 16.07 3.09 25.30
CA ILE A 234 15.13 1.98 25.02
C ILE A 234 14.21 1.76 26.23
N ALA A 235 14.78 1.79 27.43
CA ALA A 235 14.03 1.59 28.67
C ALA A 235 12.96 2.67 28.87
N GLU A 236 13.29 3.92 28.60
CA GLU A 236 12.36 5.05 28.65
C GLU A 236 11.24 4.90 27.62
N ARG A 237 11.56 4.66 26.34
CA ARG A 237 10.59 4.51 25.26
C ARG A 237 9.64 3.34 25.44
N LEU A 238 10.16 2.24 25.91
CA LEU A 238 9.39 1.01 26.11
C LEU A 238 8.77 0.90 27.53
N CYS A 239 8.93 1.90 28.37
CA CYS A 239 8.44 1.97 29.74
C CYS A 239 8.85 0.75 30.60
N VAL A 240 10.14 0.38 30.57
CA VAL A 240 10.72 -0.74 31.35
C VAL A 240 12.00 -0.35 32.09
N ALA A 241 12.45 -1.20 32.98
CA ALA A 241 13.74 -0.99 33.64
C ALA A 241 14.93 -1.24 32.69
N ARG A 242 16.02 -0.48 32.85
CA ARG A 242 17.27 -0.66 32.08
C ARG A 242 17.81 -2.11 32.15
N ARG A 243 17.69 -2.76 33.30
CA ARG A 243 18.08 -4.15 33.50
C ARG A 243 17.27 -5.10 32.64
N THR A 244 15.97 -4.84 32.49
CA THR A 244 15.08 -5.63 31.61
C THR A 244 15.50 -5.51 30.15
N VAL A 245 15.89 -4.31 29.72
CA VAL A 245 16.44 -4.13 28.35
C VAL A 245 17.73 -4.92 28.16
N ALA A 246 18.65 -4.88 29.14
CA ALA A 246 19.91 -5.64 29.09
C ALA A 246 19.62 -7.15 28.89
N THR A 247 18.72 -7.71 29.69
CA THR A 247 18.31 -9.12 29.57
C THR A 247 17.70 -9.44 28.20
N HIS A 248 16.84 -8.55 27.67
CA HIS A 248 16.30 -8.74 26.31
C HIS A 248 17.40 -8.72 25.26
N VAL A 249 18.37 -7.81 25.37
CA VAL A 249 19.52 -7.76 24.44
C VAL A 249 20.31 -9.06 24.47
N GLU A 250 20.62 -9.59 25.65
CA GLU A 250 21.31 -10.89 25.80
C GLU A 250 20.54 -12.02 25.11
N HIS A 251 19.24 -12.14 25.36
CA HIS A 251 18.40 -13.14 24.69
C HIS A 251 18.34 -12.96 23.18
N ILE A 252 18.28 -11.73 22.69
CA ILE A 252 18.31 -11.41 21.24
C ILE A 252 19.61 -11.91 20.63
N LEU A 253 20.77 -11.62 21.25
CA LEU A 253 22.07 -12.05 20.75
C LEU A 253 22.16 -13.57 20.62
N VAL A 254 21.70 -14.29 21.65
CA VAL A 254 21.65 -15.76 21.65
C VAL A 254 20.74 -16.29 20.54
N LYS A 255 19.50 -15.79 20.44
CA LYS A 255 18.52 -16.25 19.45
C LYS A 255 18.91 -15.94 18.02
N LEU A 256 19.58 -14.82 17.79
CA LEU A 256 20.09 -14.44 16.48
C LEU A 256 21.44 -15.12 16.13
N GLY A 257 22.12 -15.69 17.12
CA GLY A 257 23.47 -16.25 16.92
C GLY A 257 24.49 -15.17 16.52
N VAL A 258 24.41 -13.97 17.11
CA VAL A 258 25.31 -12.85 16.78
C VAL A 258 26.15 -12.45 18.00
N PRO A 259 27.42 -11.99 17.78
CA PRO A 259 28.36 -11.79 18.85
C PRO A 259 28.13 -10.52 19.69
N ASN A 260 27.41 -9.51 19.16
CA ASN A 260 27.26 -8.22 19.82
C ASN A 260 26.05 -7.44 19.30
N ARG A 261 25.69 -6.36 20.03
CA ARG A 261 24.55 -5.49 19.69
C ARG A 261 24.64 -4.84 18.31
N VAL A 262 25.85 -4.55 17.82
CA VAL A 262 26.05 -3.94 16.50
C VAL A 262 25.66 -4.92 15.40
N ALA A 263 26.05 -6.18 15.54
CA ALA A 263 25.64 -7.25 14.62
C ALA A 263 24.14 -7.52 14.67
N ALA A 264 23.52 -7.44 15.86
CA ALA A 264 22.06 -7.54 15.99
C ALA A 264 21.35 -6.37 15.30
N ALA A 265 21.80 -5.14 15.51
CA ALA A 265 21.27 -3.94 14.87
C ALA A 265 21.41 -4.01 13.35
N ALA A 266 22.57 -4.42 12.83
CA ALA A 266 22.78 -4.59 11.39
C ALA A 266 21.81 -5.62 10.78
N ARG A 267 21.55 -6.73 11.46
CA ARG A 267 20.58 -7.73 11.02
C ARG A 267 19.15 -7.17 11.00
N ALA A 268 18.77 -6.40 12.02
CA ALA A 268 17.47 -5.72 12.09
C ALA A 268 17.28 -4.74 10.92
N VAL A 269 18.29 -3.94 10.63
CA VAL A 269 18.31 -3.02 9.48
C VAL A 269 18.17 -3.79 8.16
N ALA A 270 18.90 -4.91 8.00
CA ALA A 270 18.80 -5.76 6.81
C ALA A 270 17.39 -6.37 6.62
N TRP A 271 16.67 -6.63 7.71
CA TRP A 271 15.28 -7.06 7.66
C TRP A 271 14.30 -5.94 7.38
N GLY A 272 14.74 -4.68 7.45
CA GLY A 272 13.87 -3.50 7.41
C GLY A 272 13.02 -3.35 8.66
N LEU A 273 13.53 -3.80 9.82
CA LEU A 273 12.84 -3.68 11.11
C LEU A 273 12.88 -2.22 11.57
N GLU A 274 11.70 -1.65 11.81
CA GLU A 274 11.50 -0.26 12.25
C GLU A 274 10.71 -0.26 13.55
N PRO A 275 11.03 0.62 14.52
CA PRO A 275 10.25 0.72 15.75
C PRO A 275 8.88 1.35 15.45
N ALA A 276 7.85 0.88 16.15
CA ALA A 276 6.62 1.64 16.30
C ALA A 276 6.91 2.92 17.12
N PRO A 277 6.24 4.04 16.82
CA PRO A 277 6.38 5.27 17.61
C PRO A 277 5.91 5.10 19.03
#